data_05b6fd0f3ecc25d60248c3c7a2eb3955
#
_entry.id   05b6fd0f3ecc25d60248c3c7a2eb3955
#
_cell.length_a   1.000
_cell.length_b   1.000
_cell.length_c   1.000
_cell.angle_alpha   90.00
_cell.angle_beta   90.00
_cell.angle_gamma   90.00
#
_symmetry.space_group_name_H-M   'P 1'
#
loop_
_entity.id
_entity.type
_entity.pdbx_description
1 polymer ?
#
loop_
_entity_poly.entity_id
_entity_poly.type
_entity_poly.pdbx_seq_one_letter_code
_entity_poly.pdbx_strand_id
1 'polypeptide(L)'
;MPETKLILKEANYKIVGQVEGEWSATYIFGIGGLSKKSLTNNAISEMYKNANLTGSQQIINITTTTSVEQWVVYTKMRAIARGYIIEFEE
;
A
#
# COMPACT_ATOMS: atom_id res chain seq x y z
N MET A 1 -9.70 0.88 -24.73
CA MET A 1 -9.91 0.13 -23.73
C MET A 1 -9.87 -1.37 -23.97
N PRO A 2 -10.32 -1.89 -25.02
CA PRO A 2 -10.19 -3.32 -25.27
C PRO A 2 -8.80 -3.86 -25.08
N GLU A 3 -7.80 -3.05 -25.34
CA GLU A 3 -6.43 -3.51 -25.24
C GLU A 3 -6.06 -3.91 -23.83
N THR A 4 -6.49 -3.13 -22.87
CA THR A 4 -6.21 -3.47 -21.48
C THR A 4 -6.85 -4.78 -21.10
N LYS A 5 -8.07 -4.99 -21.55
CA LYS A 5 -8.75 -6.24 -21.28
C LYS A 5 -8.05 -7.43 -21.90
N LEU A 6 -7.57 -7.26 -23.12
CA LEU A 6 -6.87 -8.32 -23.78
C LEU A 6 -5.60 -8.70 -23.03
N ILE A 7 -4.88 -7.70 -22.57
CA ILE A 7 -3.66 -7.95 -21.81
C ILE A 7 -3.98 -8.73 -20.54
N LEU A 8 -5.02 -8.34 -19.83
CA LEU A 8 -5.39 -9.02 -18.62
C LEU A 8 -5.79 -10.45 -18.87
N LYS A 9 -6.50 -10.69 -19.95
CA LYS A 9 -6.87 -12.04 -20.32
C LYS A 9 -5.65 -12.91 -20.57
N GLU A 10 -4.71 -12.35 -21.30
CA GLU A 10 -3.52 -13.12 -21.67
C GLU A 10 -2.61 -13.37 -20.49
N ALA A 11 -2.67 -12.52 -19.48
CA ALA A 11 -1.81 -12.67 -18.32
C ALA A 11 -2.14 -13.90 -17.49
N ASN A 12 -3.35 -14.42 -17.62
CA ASN A 12 -3.73 -15.66 -16.92
C ASN A 12 -3.52 -15.53 -15.43
N TYR A 13 -4.19 -14.58 -14.82
CA TYR A 13 -4.11 -14.43 -13.38
C TYR A 13 -5.50 -14.26 -12.81
N LYS A 14 -5.58 -14.45 -11.52
CA LYS A 14 -6.83 -14.21 -10.80
C LYS A 14 -6.54 -13.41 -9.55
N ILE A 15 -7.53 -12.66 -9.10
CA ILE A 15 -7.44 -11.90 -7.88
C ILE A 15 -7.81 -12.82 -6.72
N VAL A 16 -6.88 -13.00 -5.79
CA VAL A 16 -7.13 -13.90 -4.66
C VAL A 16 -7.46 -13.15 -3.38
N GLY A 17 -7.26 -11.83 -3.35
CA GLY A 17 -7.62 -11.11 -2.15
C GLY A 17 -7.18 -9.67 -2.18
N GLN A 18 -7.43 -8.98 -1.09
CA GLN A 18 -6.98 -7.62 -0.86
C GLN A 18 -6.03 -7.61 0.31
N VAL A 19 -5.13 -6.63 0.32
CA VAL A 19 -4.19 -6.50 1.40
C VAL A 19 -4.00 -5.02 1.70
N GLU A 20 -3.63 -4.73 2.95
CA GLU A 20 -3.51 -3.38 3.44
C GLU A 20 -2.33 -3.31 4.39
N GLY A 21 -1.64 -2.18 4.37
CA GLY A 21 -0.58 -1.90 5.31
C GLY A 21 -0.71 -0.49 5.82
N GLU A 22 -0.26 -0.25 7.03
CA GLU A 22 -0.44 1.04 7.67
C GLU A 22 0.83 1.40 8.44
N TRP A 23 1.15 2.69 8.43
CA TRP A 23 2.25 3.23 9.22
C TRP A 23 1.89 4.62 9.67
N SER A 24 2.32 4.99 10.85
CA SER A 24 2.04 6.33 11.36
C SER A 24 3.29 6.91 11.99
N ALA A 25 3.33 8.23 12.04
CA ALA A 25 4.44 8.97 12.64
C ALA A 25 3.88 10.19 13.36
N THR A 26 4.55 10.58 14.43
CA THR A 26 4.15 11.71 15.25
C THR A 26 5.24 12.77 15.17
N TYR A 27 4.80 14.01 14.96
CA TYR A 27 5.69 15.17 14.91
C TYR A 27 5.35 16.06 16.09
N ILE A 28 6.35 16.43 16.90
CA ILE A 28 6.15 17.29 18.04
C ILE A 28 6.71 18.67 17.70
N PHE A 29 5.85 19.68 17.69
CA PHE A 29 6.21 21.04 17.31
C PHE A 29 6.88 21.08 15.93
N GLY A 30 6.46 20.19 15.05
CA GLY A 30 7.03 20.14 13.72
C GLY A 30 8.39 19.47 13.64
N ILE A 31 8.86 18.89 14.72
CA ILE A 31 10.17 18.26 14.78
C ILE A 31 10.01 16.76 14.94
N GLY A 32 10.86 16.01 14.26
CA GLY A 32 10.85 14.55 14.31
C GLY A 32 9.92 13.95 13.30
N GLY A 33 9.58 12.68 13.51
CA GLY A 33 8.71 11.98 12.58
C GLY A 33 9.43 11.59 11.31
N LEU A 34 8.65 11.18 10.32
CA LEU A 34 9.16 10.74 9.04
C LEU A 34 8.67 11.66 7.94
N SER A 35 9.44 11.76 6.86
CA SER A 35 8.94 12.46 5.68
C SER A 35 7.72 11.72 5.15
N LYS A 36 6.88 12.43 4.40
CA LYS A 36 5.71 11.80 3.80
C LYS A 36 6.09 10.61 2.94
N LYS A 37 7.19 10.74 2.22
CA LYS A 37 7.67 9.66 1.36
C LYS A 37 8.06 8.44 2.17
N SER A 38 8.81 8.64 3.25
CA SER A 38 9.21 7.52 4.10
C SER A 38 8.00 6.86 4.75
N LEU A 39 7.05 7.68 5.19
CA LEU A 39 5.84 7.17 5.80
C LEU A 39 5.07 6.30 4.82
N THR A 40 4.91 6.77 3.59
CA THR A 40 4.21 6.01 2.55
C THR A 40 4.95 4.72 2.22
N ASN A 41 6.27 4.80 2.11
CA ASN A 41 7.06 3.61 1.80
C ASN A 41 6.95 2.57 2.91
N ASN A 42 6.90 3.01 4.16
CA ASN A 42 6.76 2.10 5.27
C ASN A 42 5.39 1.43 5.26
N ALA A 43 4.34 2.18 4.89
CA ALA A 43 3.01 1.59 4.76
C ALA A 43 2.97 0.54 3.66
N ILE A 44 3.63 0.81 2.55
CA ILE A 44 3.71 -0.15 1.46
C ILE A 44 4.47 -1.40 1.90
N SER A 45 5.56 -1.22 2.64
CA SER A 45 6.31 -2.35 3.16
C SER A 45 5.47 -3.21 4.09
N GLU A 46 4.68 -2.57 4.93
CA GLU A 46 3.78 -3.32 5.81
C GLU A 46 2.73 -4.07 5.02
N MET A 47 2.25 -3.46 3.94
CA MET A 47 1.30 -4.14 3.07
C MET A 47 1.90 -5.42 2.49
N TYR A 48 3.14 -5.34 1.98
CA TYR A 48 3.80 -6.52 1.44
C TYR A 48 4.06 -7.57 2.51
N LYS A 49 4.40 -7.12 3.70
CA LYS A 49 4.61 -8.05 4.81
C LYS A 49 3.32 -8.78 5.16
N ASN A 50 2.22 -8.02 5.20
CA ASN A 50 0.92 -8.60 5.53
C ASN A 50 0.43 -9.55 4.44
N ALA A 51 0.80 -9.29 3.20
CA ALA A 51 0.38 -10.12 2.09
C ALA A 51 1.02 -11.50 2.12
N ASN A 52 2.26 -11.58 2.63
CA ASN A 52 2.96 -12.85 2.72
C ASN A 52 2.94 -13.59 1.39
N LEU A 53 3.42 -12.92 0.35
CA LEU A 53 3.32 -13.44 -1.01
C LEU A 53 4.12 -14.71 -1.21
N THR A 54 3.60 -15.58 -2.05
CA THR A 54 4.33 -16.77 -2.50
C THR A 54 4.77 -16.54 -3.94
N GLY A 55 5.50 -17.52 -4.49
CA GLY A 55 6.25 -17.33 -5.72
C GLY A 55 5.49 -16.78 -6.91
N SER A 56 4.24 -17.20 -7.12
CA SER A 56 3.49 -16.75 -8.28
C SER A 56 2.49 -15.64 -7.97
N GLN A 57 2.64 -14.98 -6.85
CA GLN A 57 1.71 -13.94 -6.43
C GLN A 57 2.37 -12.56 -6.54
N GLN A 58 1.52 -11.56 -6.71
CA GLN A 58 1.98 -10.19 -6.87
C GLN A 58 0.87 -9.26 -6.42
N ILE A 59 1.24 -8.05 -5.98
CA ILE A 59 0.27 -7.04 -5.61
C ILE A 59 0.15 -6.04 -6.75
N ILE A 60 -1.08 -5.75 -7.15
CA ILE A 60 -1.35 -4.76 -8.19
C ILE A 60 -2.31 -3.70 -7.67
N ASN A 61 -2.41 -2.61 -8.42
CA ASN A 61 -3.33 -1.50 -8.11
C ASN A 61 -3.07 -0.95 -6.72
N ILE A 62 -1.80 -0.71 -6.42
CA ILE A 62 -1.42 -0.19 -5.12
C ILE A 62 -1.83 1.27 -5.04
N THR A 63 -2.62 1.61 -4.04
CA THR A 63 -3.00 2.99 -3.75
C THR A 63 -2.57 3.33 -2.34
N THR A 64 -2.23 4.59 -2.14
CA THR A 64 -1.86 5.07 -0.81
C THR A 64 -2.71 6.27 -0.45
N THR A 65 -3.06 6.34 0.82
CA THR A 65 -3.84 7.44 1.37
C THR A 65 -3.14 7.91 2.62
N THR A 66 -3.05 9.23 2.80
CA THR A 66 -2.49 9.79 4.02
C THR A 66 -3.54 10.61 4.71
N SER A 67 -3.52 10.59 6.03
CA SER A 67 -4.38 11.41 6.84
C SER A 67 -3.56 12.09 7.92
N VAL A 68 -4.04 13.25 8.37
CA VAL A 68 -3.31 14.08 9.33
C VAL A 68 -4.26 14.43 10.46
N GLU A 69 -3.79 14.22 11.69
CA GLU A 69 -4.46 14.69 12.89
C GLU A 69 -3.59 15.74 13.55
N GLN A 70 -4.14 16.91 13.77
CA GLN A 70 -3.38 18.00 14.33
C GLN A 70 -3.89 18.32 15.72
N TRP A 71 -2.99 18.29 16.70
CA TRP A 71 -3.31 18.60 18.08
C TRP A 71 -2.47 19.79 18.52
N VAL A 72 -2.73 20.25 19.73
CA VAL A 72 -2.11 21.48 20.21
C VAL A 72 -0.58 21.41 20.12
N VAL A 73 0.00 20.30 20.52
CA VAL A 73 1.46 20.18 20.59
C VAL A 73 2.05 19.18 19.63
N TYR A 74 1.22 18.41 18.91
CA TYR A 74 1.77 17.42 17.98
C TYR A 74 0.87 17.22 16.78
N THR A 75 1.47 16.69 15.75
CA THR A 75 0.76 16.30 14.53
C THR A 75 1.01 14.82 14.29
N LYS A 76 -0.04 14.07 14.04
CA LYS A 76 0.08 12.66 13.74
C LYS A 76 -0.32 12.43 12.29
N MET A 77 0.56 11.78 11.55
CA MET A 77 0.28 11.42 10.17
C MET A 77 0.21 9.91 10.04
N ARG A 78 -0.73 9.46 9.23
CA ARG A 78 -0.92 8.03 8.98
C ARG A 78 -0.96 7.81 7.49
N ALA A 79 -0.27 6.78 7.03
CA ALA A 79 -0.34 6.36 5.63
C ALA A 79 -0.91 4.96 5.58
N ILE A 80 -1.81 4.74 4.65
CA ILE A 80 -2.42 3.43 4.43
C ILE A 80 -2.17 3.05 2.98
N ALA A 81 -1.59 1.89 2.77
CA ALA A 81 -1.36 1.34 1.44
C ALA A 81 -2.28 0.15 1.25
N ARG A 82 -2.92 0.08 0.09
CA ARG A 82 -3.83 -1.00 -0.24
C ARG A 82 -3.52 -1.52 -1.62
N GLY A 83 -3.78 -2.80 -1.82
CA GLY A 83 -3.59 -3.40 -3.12
C GLY A 83 -4.36 -4.69 -3.24
N TYR A 84 -4.33 -5.25 -4.43
CA TYR A 84 -4.95 -6.53 -4.71
C TYR A 84 -3.87 -7.56 -4.94
N ILE A 85 -4.05 -8.73 -4.35
CA ILE A 85 -3.13 -9.83 -4.56
C ILE A 85 -3.64 -10.65 -5.73
N ILE A 86 -2.79 -10.83 -6.73
CA ILE A 86 -3.11 -11.71 -7.85
C ILE A 86 -2.20 -12.90 -7.82
N GLU A 87 -2.68 -13.98 -8.38
CA GLU A 87 -1.90 -15.19 -8.52
C GLU A 87 -1.91 -15.61 -9.97
N PHE A 88 -0.72 -15.78 -10.54
CA PHE A 88 -0.60 -16.19 -11.93
C PHE A 88 -0.89 -17.68 -12.07
N GLU A 89 -1.62 -18.01 -13.11
CA GLU A 89 -1.97 -19.40 -13.41
C GLU A 89 -1.22 -19.86 -14.64
N GLU A 90 -0.92 -21.12 -14.67
CA GLU A 90 -0.22 -21.68 -15.82
C GLU A 90 -1.09 -22.50 -16.72
#